data_81fde51186ece6a07b9bd96f15baa667
#
_entry.id   81fde51186ece6a07b9bd96f15baa667
#
_cell.length_a   1.000
_cell.length_b   1.000
_cell.length_c   1.000
_cell.angle_alpha   90.00
_cell.angle_beta   90.00
_cell.angle_gamma   90.00
#
_symmetry.space_group_name_H-M   'P 1'
#
loop_
_entity.id
_entity.type
_entity.pdbx_description
1 polymer ?
#
loop_
_entity_poly.entity_id
_entity_poly.type
_entity_poly.pdbx_seq_one_letter_code
_entity_poly.pdbx_strand_id
1 'polypeptide(L)'
;MSNFLPIKALLVDSDCTTLELLTTLLESKGYLVIQARNGQSALKLIERGDINLVITDWMMPLMNGVELCCAIRQRPQDNYIYLIMLTSNNNEEALVTAMEAGVDDFLGKPFNPIELGARLHAAERVLALESGLNSRNYQLAEAYGQLSQELELAKTMQLAMLPDRANFKNISFDWIFEASSYVGGDIFDYFQIDENYLCFYLIDVAGHGVSAAMMAFSVQNYLLSSSSQIAKTISRQGGDIGSTAEIMVARHNTHFMEMKETCLYLTMIYGLIDIKTGTVALVQAGHPPPMY
;
A
#
# COMPACT_ATOMS: atom_id res chain seq x y z
N MET A 1 -26.35 -20.91 -1.20
CA MET A 1 -27.32 -19.90 -0.73
C MET A 1 -26.51 -18.73 -0.25
N SER A 2 -26.45 -17.68 -1.03
CA SER A 2 -25.69 -16.48 -0.69
C SER A 2 -26.38 -15.73 0.45
N ASN A 3 -25.69 -15.61 1.57
CA ASN A 3 -26.13 -14.84 2.74
C ASN A 3 -26.01 -13.34 2.44
N PHE A 4 -26.78 -12.82 1.47
CA PHE A 4 -26.91 -11.38 1.32
C PHE A 4 -27.92 -10.90 2.38
N LEU A 5 -27.49 -9.91 3.18
CA LEU A 5 -28.42 -9.15 4.01
C LEU A 5 -29.50 -8.57 3.08
N PRO A 6 -30.78 -8.57 3.50
CA PRO A 6 -31.84 -8.06 2.65
C PRO A 6 -31.59 -6.60 2.30
N ILE A 7 -31.73 -6.27 1.01
CA ILE A 7 -31.55 -4.90 0.51
C ILE A 7 -32.61 -4.01 1.13
N LYS A 8 -32.21 -2.91 1.76
CA LYS A 8 -33.09 -1.88 2.27
C LYS A 8 -33.43 -0.89 1.18
N ALA A 9 -34.69 -0.84 0.80
CA ALA A 9 -35.20 0.06 -0.24
C ALA A 9 -36.00 1.20 0.40
N LEU A 10 -35.65 2.43 0.05
CA LEU A 10 -36.41 3.63 0.40
C LEU A 10 -37.29 4.04 -0.79
N LEU A 11 -38.57 4.05 -0.60
CA LEU A 11 -39.58 4.52 -1.54
C LEU A 11 -39.94 5.97 -1.22
N VAL A 12 -39.87 6.83 -2.20
CA VAL A 12 -40.15 8.27 -2.02
C VAL A 12 -41.13 8.75 -3.08
N ASP A 13 -42.36 8.97 -2.66
CA ASP A 13 -43.44 9.49 -3.52
C ASP A 13 -44.45 10.25 -2.65
N SER A 14 -45.05 11.32 -3.20
CA SER A 14 -46.14 12.03 -2.52
C SER A 14 -47.48 11.28 -2.58
N ASP A 15 -47.67 10.40 -3.57
CA ASP A 15 -48.86 9.58 -3.74
C ASP A 15 -48.80 8.30 -2.91
N CYS A 16 -49.75 8.18 -1.99
CA CYS A 16 -49.83 7.01 -1.11
C CYS A 16 -50.15 5.71 -1.87
N THR A 17 -50.92 5.78 -2.94
CA THR A 17 -51.31 4.60 -3.74
C THR A 17 -50.06 4.00 -4.43
N THR A 18 -49.20 4.85 -4.97
CA THR A 18 -47.92 4.45 -5.57
C THR A 18 -47.00 3.81 -4.52
N LEU A 19 -46.90 4.40 -3.33
CA LEU A 19 -46.08 3.85 -2.23
C LEU A 19 -46.59 2.47 -1.79
N GLU A 20 -47.88 2.27 -1.61
CA GLU A 20 -48.48 0.99 -1.22
C GLU A 20 -48.25 -0.11 -2.27
N LEU A 21 -48.45 0.23 -3.55
CA LEU A 21 -48.17 -0.67 -4.66
C LEU A 21 -46.71 -1.12 -4.70
N LEU A 22 -45.79 -0.15 -4.69
CA LEU A 22 -44.36 -0.45 -4.71
C LEU A 22 -43.90 -1.23 -3.48
N THR A 23 -44.44 -0.91 -2.29
CA THR A 23 -44.14 -1.64 -1.06
C THR A 23 -44.51 -3.10 -1.20
N THR A 24 -45.76 -3.38 -1.63
CA THR A 24 -46.23 -4.75 -1.82
C THR A 24 -45.34 -5.51 -2.83
N LEU A 25 -44.99 -4.88 -3.92
CA LEU A 25 -44.14 -5.50 -4.96
C LEU A 25 -42.73 -5.79 -4.45
N LEU A 26 -42.09 -4.86 -3.74
CA LEU A 26 -40.74 -5.03 -3.24
C LEU A 26 -40.66 -6.02 -2.07
N GLU A 27 -41.59 -5.95 -1.12
CA GLU A 27 -41.67 -6.91 -0.01
C GLU A 27 -41.93 -8.34 -0.50
N SER A 28 -42.73 -8.52 -1.54
CA SER A 28 -42.92 -9.85 -2.16
C SER A 28 -41.66 -10.45 -2.75
N LYS A 29 -40.65 -9.60 -3.04
CA LYS A 29 -39.33 -9.98 -3.55
C LYS A 29 -38.24 -10.05 -2.45
N GLY A 30 -38.59 -9.79 -1.18
CA GLY A 30 -37.71 -9.92 -0.02
C GLY A 30 -36.93 -8.64 0.32
N TYR A 31 -37.31 -7.49 -0.21
CA TYR A 31 -36.73 -6.20 0.18
C TYR A 31 -37.27 -5.72 1.52
N LEU A 32 -36.44 -5.04 2.31
CA LEU A 32 -36.89 -4.28 3.47
C LEU A 32 -37.28 -2.88 3.03
N VAL A 33 -38.55 -2.52 3.12
CA VAL A 33 -39.05 -1.25 2.56
C VAL A 33 -39.26 -0.21 3.65
N ILE A 34 -38.78 1.00 3.37
CA ILE A 34 -39.01 2.22 4.15
C ILE A 34 -39.69 3.23 3.22
N GLN A 35 -40.58 4.06 3.74
CA GLN A 35 -41.33 5.04 2.94
C GLN A 35 -41.04 6.46 3.40
N ALA A 36 -40.99 7.38 2.44
CA ALA A 36 -40.96 8.82 2.63
C ALA A 36 -41.89 9.53 1.66
N ARG A 37 -42.48 10.65 2.06
CA ARG A 37 -43.44 11.41 1.22
C ARG A 37 -42.84 12.61 0.47
N ASN A 38 -41.59 12.89 0.67
CA ASN A 38 -40.82 13.97 -0.02
C ASN A 38 -39.32 13.74 0.15
N GLY A 39 -38.52 14.46 -0.67
CA GLY A 39 -37.07 14.33 -0.64
C GLY A 39 -36.42 14.73 0.69
N GLN A 40 -36.96 15.71 1.43
CA GLN A 40 -36.39 16.10 2.73
C GLN A 40 -36.52 15.01 3.78
N SER A 41 -37.68 14.35 3.85
CA SER A 41 -37.89 13.23 4.77
C SER A 41 -37.06 12.01 4.37
N ALA A 42 -36.91 11.76 3.05
CA ALA A 42 -36.04 10.72 2.51
C ALA A 42 -34.58 10.92 2.94
N LEU A 43 -34.08 12.16 2.81
CA LEU A 43 -32.70 12.50 3.15
C LEU A 43 -32.39 12.22 4.64
N LYS A 44 -33.31 12.55 5.55
CA LYS A 44 -33.20 12.25 6.99
C LYS A 44 -33.17 10.74 7.28
N LEU A 45 -33.84 9.93 6.47
CA LEU A 45 -33.81 8.48 6.61
C LEU A 45 -32.49 7.90 6.10
N ILE A 46 -31.97 8.43 5.01
CA ILE A 46 -30.65 8.05 4.45
C ILE A 46 -29.52 8.37 5.44
N GLU A 47 -29.62 9.48 6.19
CA GLU A 47 -28.65 9.85 7.24
C GLU A 47 -28.52 8.83 8.38
N ARG A 48 -29.55 8.01 8.60
CA ARG A 48 -29.51 6.93 9.61
C ARG A 48 -28.72 5.69 9.16
N GLY A 49 -28.28 5.68 7.89
CA GLY A 49 -27.51 4.59 7.29
C GLY A 49 -28.37 3.39 6.83
N ASP A 50 -27.73 2.44 6.22
CA ASP A 50 -28.28 1.14 5.79
C ASP A 50 -29.21 1.13 4.57
N ILE A 51 -29.47 2.24 3.88
CA ILE A 51 -30.25 2.25 2.65
C ILE A 51 -29.34 1.97 1.46
N ASN A 52 -29.71 0.98 0.63
CA ASN A 52 -28.94 0.56 -0.53
C ASN A 52 -29.63 0.93 -1.86
N LEU A 53 -30.98 1.03 -1.84
CA LEU A 53 -31.78 1.34 -3.01
C LEU A 53 -32.74 2.46 -2.67
N VAL A 54 -32.84 3.44 -3.56
CA VAL A 54 -33.85 4.51 -3.49
C VAL A 54 -34.66 4.46 -4.77
N ILE A 55 -35.98 4.42 -4.65
CA ILE A 55 -36.92 4.59 -5.75
C ILE A 55 -37.70 5.87 -5.46
N THR A 56 -37.51 6.90 -6.25
CA THR A 56 -38.07 8.22 -6.00
C THR A 56 -38.92 8.72 -7.15
N ASP A 57 -40.04 9.34 -6.83
CA ASP A 57 -40.75 10.13 -7.84
C ASP A 57 -39.94 11.36 -8.25
N TRP A 58 -40.13 11.78 -9.49
CA TRP A 58 -39.52 13.03 -10.01
C TRP A 58 -40.09 14.26 -9.34
N MET A 59 -41.42 14.37 -9.33
CA MET A 59 -42.16 15.56 -8.89
C MET A 59 -42.72 15.38 -7.48
N MET A 60 -42.06 15.97 -6.51
CA MET A 60 -42.48 15.94 -5.12
C MET A 60 -42.42 17.33 -4.47
N PRO A 61 -43.28 17.59 -3.46
CA PRO A 61 -43.24 18.84 -2.72
C PRO A 61 -41.97 18.96 -1.88
N LEU A 62 -41.51 20.18 -1.61
CA LEU A 62 -40.38 20.57 -0.76
C LEU A 62 -39.00 20.28 -1.38
N MET A 63 -38.78 19.07 -1.85
CA MET A 63 -37.56 18.62 -2.52
C MET A 63 -37.95 17.58 -3.57
N ASN A 64 -37.64 17.86 -4.82
CA ASN A 64 -37.93 16.96 -5.93
C ASN A 64 -36.92 15.79 -6.02
N GLY A 65 -37.16 14.82 -6.91
CA GLY A 65 -36.33 13.63 -7.05
C GLY A 65 -34.90 13.94 -7.53
N VAL A 66 -34.72 14.93 -8.42
CA VAL A 66 -33.41 15.34 -8.92
C VAL A 66 -32.59 16.02 -7.82
N GLU A 67 -33.22 16.91 -7.06
CA GLU A 67 -32.58 17.57 -5.91
C GLU A 67 -32.17 16.56 -4.84
N LEU A 68 -33.04 15.55 -4.58
CA LEU A 68 -32.71 14.44 -3.67
C LEU A 68 -31.50 13.66 -4.18
N CYS A 69 -31.47 13.32 -5.48
CA CYS A 69 -30.37 12.60 -6.09
C CYS A 69 -29.04 13.37 -5.93
N CYS A 70 -29.02 14.66 -6.31
CA CYS A 70 -27.87 15.52 -6.13
C CYS A 70 -27.39 15.55 -4.66
N ALA A 71 -28.31 15.69 -3.72
CA ALA A 71 -28.00 15.70 -2.30
C ALA A 71 -27.41 14.37 -1.80
N ILE A 72 -27.86 13.22 -2.35
CA ILE A 72 -27.31 11.90 -2.06
C ILE A 72 -25.87 11.80 -2.63
N ARG A 73 -25.66 12.17 -3.89
CA ARG A 73 -24.34 12.04 -4.56
C ARG A 73 -23.26 12.99 -4.01
N GLN A 74 -23.65 14.13 -3.47
CA GLN A 74 -22.71 15.09 -2.86
C GLN A 74 -22.20 14.68 -1.49
N ARG A 75 -22.75 13.63 -0.88
CA ARG A 75 -22.35 13.18 0.44
C ARG A 75 -21.28 12.09 0.36
N PRO A 76 -20.26 12.14 1.25
CA PRO A 76 -19.41 10.98 1.43
C PRO A 76 -20.26 9.83 1.97
N GLN A 77 -20.25 8.71 1.29
CA GLN A 77 -21.01 7.51 1.65
C GLN A 77 -20.07 6.31 1.73
N ASP A 78 -20.21 5.53 2.79
CA ASP A 78 -19.48 4.27 2.93
C ASP A 78 -19.99 3.19 1.97
N ASN A 79 -21.28 3.29 1.57
CA ASN A 79 -21.94 2.34 0.67
C ASN A 79 -22.63 3.05 -0.48
N TYR A 80 -22.55 2.46 -1.66
CA TYR A 80 -23.25 2.95 -2.83
C TYR A 80 -24.77 2.80 -2.66
N ILE A 81 -25.53 3.85 -3.04
CA ILE A 81 -27.00 3.84 -3.08
C ILE A 81 -27.43 3.84 -4.54
N TYR A 82 -28.11 2.79 -4.97
CA TYR A 82 -28.68 2.72 -6.32
C TYR A 82 -29.97 3.53 -6.38
N LEU A 83 -30.08 4.43 -7.37
CA LEU A 83 -31.18 5.39 -7.51
C LEU A 83 -32.03 5.08 -8.74
N ILE A 84 -33.28 4.72 -8.56
CA ILE A 84 -34.27 4.58 -9.63
C ILE A 84 -35.23 5.76 -9.55
N MET A 85 -35.40 6.50 -10.64
CA MET A 85 -36.32 7.61 -10.72
C MET A 85 -37.61 7.21 -11.45
N LEU A 86 -38.74 7.45 -10.82
CA LEU A 86 -40.06 7.30 -11.43
C LEU A 86 -40.41 8.59 -12.17
N THR A 87 -40.84 8.48 -13.43
CA THR A 87 -41.16 9.66 -14.24
C THR A 87 -42.43 9.44 -15.05
N SER A 88 -43.30 10.43 -15.09
CA SER A 88 -44.44 10.50 -16.02
C SER A 88 -44.07 11.28 -17.32
N ASN A 89 -42.88 11.83 -17.40
CA ASN A 89 -42.44 12.64 -18.51
C ASN A 89 -41.30 11.95 -19.29
N ASN A 90 -41.56 11.67 -20.57
CA ASN A 90 -40.56 11.06 -21.47
C ASN A 90 -39.76 12.12 -22.26
N ASN A 91 -39.65 13.36 -21.75
CA ASN A 91 -38.85 14.39 -22.40
C ASN A 91 -37.36 14.05 -22.29
N GLU A 92 -36.68 13.93 -23.41
CA GLU A 92 -35.24 13.58 -23.49
C GLU A 92 -34.36 14.54 -22.68
N GLU A 93 -34.65 15.85 -22.70
CA GLU A 93 -33.87 16.83 -21.93
C GLU A 93 -33.97 16.62 -20.42
N ALA A 94 -35.16 16.25 -19.94
CA ALA A 94 -35.35 15.94 -18.53
C ALA A 94 -34.58 14.67 -18.10
N LEU A 95 -34.57 13.62 -18.92
CA LEU A 95 -33.81 12.40 -18.69
C LEU A 95 -32.30 12.68 -18.62
N VAL A 96 -31.76 13.50 -19.52
CA VAL A 96 -30.35 13.90 -19.50
C VAL A 96 -30.01 14.63 -18.19
N THR A 97 -30.84 15.60 -17.79
CA THR A 97 -30.64 16.35 -16.53
C THR A 97 -30.60 15.43 -15.31
N ALA A 98 -31.45 14.43 -15.26
CA ALA A 98 -31.46 13.51 -14.13
C ALA A 98 -30.29 12.52 -14.17
N MET A 99 -29.83 12.10 -15.35
CA MET A 99 -28.61 11.31 -15.49
C MET A 99 -27.37 12.11 -15.02
N GLU A 100 -27.27 13.37 -15.40
CA GLU A 100 -26.21 14.26 -14.92
C GLU A 100 -26.25 14.49 -13.41
N ALA A 101 -27.45 14.44 -12.81
CA ALA A 101 -27.64 14.46 -11.36
C ALA A 101 -27.20 13.16 -10.65
N GLY A 102 -26.90 12.10 -11.42
CA GLY A 102 -26.40 10.82 -10.91
C GLY A 102 -27.49 9.78 -10.63
N VAL A 103 -28.63 9.83 -11.30
CA VAL A 103 -29.63 8.75 -11.30
C VAL A 103 -29.09 7.56 -12.06
N ASP A 104 -29.25 6.35 -11.52
CA ASP A 104 -28.73 5.12 -12.13
C ASP A 104 -29.71 4.54 -13.14
N ASP A 105 -31.02 4.70 -12.92
CA ASP A 105 -32.03 4.14 -13.79
C ASP A 105 -33.36 4.89 -13.70
N PHE A 106 -34.23 4.69 -14.69
CA PHE A 106 -35.54 5.31 -14.81
C PHE A 106 -36.64 4.28 -14.99
N LEU A 107 -37.82 4.61 -14.51
CA LEU A 107 -39.02 3.82 -14.72
C LEU A 107 -40.22 4.75 -15.03
N GLY A 108 -40.81 4.58 -16.20
CA GLY A 108 -41.94 5.39 -16.63
C GLY A 108 -43.25 5.03 -15.90
N LYS A 109 -44.04 6.04 -15.48
CA LYS A 109 -45.38 5.86 -14.95
C LYS A 109 -46.41 5.92 -16.12
N PRO A 110 -47.40 4.98 -16.21
CA PRO A 110 -47.59 3.81 -15.37
C PRO A 110 -46.56 2.71 -15.67
N PHE A 111 -45.97 2.12 -14.64
CA PHE A 111 -44.92 1.11 -14.81
C PHE A 111 -45.50 -0.33 -14.79
N ASN A 112 -44.80 -1.20 -15.52
CA ASN A 112 -45.09 -2.62 -15.53
C ASN A 112 -44.28 -3.32 -14.44
N PRO A 113 -44.87 -4.21 -13.60
CA PRO A 113 -44.13 -5.00 -12.61
C PRO A 113 -42.97 -5.83 -13.16
N ILE A 114 -43.03 -6.26 -14.44
CA ILE A 114 -41.95 -6.98 -15.10
C ILE A 114 -40.75 -6.04 -15.36
N GLU A 115 -41.03 -4.83 -15.82
CA GLU A 115 -40.00 -3.81 -16.06
C GLU A 115 -39.31 -3.40 -14.74
N LEU A 116 -40.10 -3.10 -13.69
CA LEU A 116 -39.58 -2.87 -12.34
C LEU A 116 -38.70 -4.03 -11.88
N GLY A 117 -39.13 -5.27 -12.09
CA GLY A 117 -38.33 -6.46 -11.75
C GLY A 117 -36.98 -6.50 -12.46
N ALA A 118 -36.93 -6.15 -13.75
CA ALA A 118 -35.68 -6.12 -14.50
C ALA A 118 -34.73 -5.03 -13.97
N ARG A 119 -35.25 -3.83 -13.61
CA ARG A 119 -34.46 -2.73 -13.01
C ARG A 119 -33.92 -3.12 -11.62
N LEU A 120 -34.74 -3.76 -10.80
CA LEU A 120 -34.32 -4.26 -9.49
C LEU A 120 -33.18 -5.29 -9.61
N HIS A 121 -33.24 -6.22 -10.56
CA HIS A 121 -32.15 -7.16 -10.81
C HIS A 121 -30.87 -6.48 -11.29
N ALA A 122 -30.98 -5.39 -12.06
CA ALA A 122 -29.83 -4.60 -12.43
C ALA A 122 -29.20 -3.92 -11.19
N ALA A 123 -30.05 -3.31 -10.35
CA ALA A 123 -29.63 -2.70 -9.08
C ALA A 123 -28.94 -3.70 -8.15
N GLU A 124 -29.49 -4.91 -7.97
CA GLU A 124 -28.91 -5.99 -7.16
C GLU A 124 -27.49 -6.34 -7.62
N ARG A 125 -27.30 -6.46 -8.94
CA ARG A 125 -25.96 -6.76 -9.50
C ARG A 125 -24.95 -5.65 -9.23
N VAL A 126 -25.35 -4.39 -9.41
CA VAL A 126 -24.47 -3.24 -9.15
C VAL A 126 -24.12 -3.16 -7.67
N LEU A 127 -25.11 -3.25 -6.79
CA LEU A 127 -24.89 -3.23 -5.34
C LEU A 127 -23.99 -4.38 -4.86
N ALA A 128 -24.14 -5.57 -5.44
CA ALA A 128 -23.28 -6.71 -5.13
C ALA A 128 -21.82 -6.48 -5.58
N LEU A 129 -21.61 -5.87 -6.76
CA LEU A 129 -20.29 -5.54 -7.25
C LEU A 129 -19.60 -4.44 -6.41
N GLU A 130 -20.35 -3.39 -6.06
CA GLU A 130 -19.87 -2.30 -5.20
C GLU A 130 -19.50 -2.81 -3.80
N SER A 131 -20.35 -3.63 -3.18
CA SER A 131 -20.05 -4.24 -1.88
C SER A 131 -18.81 -5.14 -1.95
N GLY A 132 -18.68 -5.92 -3.02
CA GLY A 132 -17.50 -6.77 -3.26
C GLY A 132 -16.23 -5.95 -3.46
N LEU A 133 -16.30 -4.82 -4.17
CA LEU A 133 -15.18 -3.91 -4.37
C LEU A 133 -14.74 -3.26 -3.06
N ASN A 134 -15.69 -2.74 -2.27
CA ASN A 134 -15.41 -2.13 -0.97
C ASN A 134 -14.76 -3.12 -0.01
N SER A 135 -15.24 -4.36 0.04
CA SER A 135 -14.65 -5.43 0.86
C SER A 135 -13.20 -5.73 0.44
N ARG A 136 -12.93 -5.80 -0.87
CA ARG A 136 -11.56 -6.03 -1.38
C ARG A 136 -10.63 -4.85 -1.10
N ASN A 137 -11.13 -3.62 -1.25
CA ASN A 137 -10.36 -2.42 -0.93
C ASN A 137 -9.98 -2.38 0.56
N TYR A 138 -10.90 -2.75 1.44
CA TYR A 138 -10.62 -2.84 2.87
C TYR A 138 -9.55 -3.89 3.19
N GLN A 139 -9.69 -5.11 2.64
CA GLN A 139 -8.70 -6.18 2.82
C GLN A 139 -7.33 -5.79 2.28
N LEU A 140 -7.30 -5.10 1.12
CA LEU A 140 -6.06 -4.60 0.53
C LEU A 140 -5.39 -3.55 1.42
N ALA A 141 -6.16 -2.59 1.94
CA ALA A 141 -5.65 -1.56 2.84
C ALA A 141 -5.09 -2.17 4.14
N GLU A 142 -5.76 -3.18 4.70
CA GLU A 142 -5.30 -3.91 5.87
C GLU A 142 -3.97 -4.65 5.59
N ALA A 143 -3.91 -5.39 4.47
CA ALA A 143 -2.69 -6.09 4.07
C ALA A 143 -1.50 -5.14 3.81
N TYR A 144 -1.74 -4.00 3.18
CA TYR A 144 -0.72 -2.96 3.01
C TYR A 144 -0.26 -2.37 4.34
N GLY A 145 -1.18 -2.17 5.28
CA GLY A 145 -0.85 -1.67 6.61
C GLY A 145 0.06 -2.64 7.37
N GLN A 146 -0.25 -3.93 7.35
CA GLN A 146 0.59 -4.99 7.97
C GLN A 146 1.96 -5.06 7.32
N LEU A 147 2.04 -5.10 5.99
CA LEU A 147 3.32 -5.14 5.26
C LEU A 147 4.20 -3.93 5.58
N SER A 148 3.60 -2.73 5.64
CA SER A 148 4.34 -1.51 5.97
C SER A 148 4.93 -1.55 7.38
N GLN A 149 4.21 -2.11 8.36
CA GLN A 149 4.71 -2.29 9.72
C GLN A 149 5.89 -3.27 9.78
N GLU A 150 5.81 -4.38 9.05
CA GLU A 150 6.92 -5.36 8.98
C GLU A 150 8.18 -4.76 8.34
N LEU A 151 8.00 -3.97 7.28
CA LEU A 151 9.13 -3.28 6.62
C LEU A 151 9.74 -2.19 7.49
N GLU A 152 8.96 -1.46 8.28
CA GLU A 152 9.48 -0.46 9.22
C GLU A 152 10.28 -1.12 10.36
N LEU A 153 9.84 -2.30 10.83
CA LEU A 153 10.61 -3.09 11.78
C LEU A 153 11.94 -3.57 11.16
N ALA A 154 11.92 -4.06 9.92
CA ALA A 154 13.12 -4.48 9.21
C ALA A 154 14.11 -3.31 9.03
N LYS A 155 13.63 -2.10 8.72
CA LYS A 155 14.44 -0.87 8.69
C LYS A 155 15.10 -0.57 10.02
N THR A 156 14.33 -0.68 11.11
CA THR A 156 14.86 -0.46 12.47
C THR A 156 15.98 -1.47 12.78
N MET A 157 15.81 -2.74 12.39
CA MET A 157 16.83 -3.78 12.54
C MET A 157 18.07 -3.46 11.70
N GLN A 158 17.91 -3.01 10.45
CA GLN A 158 19.04 -2.63 9.59
C GLN A 158 19.83 -1.47 10.21
N LEU A 159 19.16 -0.43 10.70
CA LEU A 159 19.82 0.70 11.35
C LEU A 159 20.57 0.30 12.63
N ALA A 160 20.03 -0.66 13.39
CA ALA A 160 20.68 -1.17 14.59
C ALA A 160 21.94 -2.04 14.31
N MET A 161 22.13 -2.45 13.05
CA MET A 161 23.33 -3.20 12.63
C MET A 161 24.47 -2.31 12.12
N LEU A 162 24.19 -1.01 11.91
CA LEU A 162 25.24 -0.06 11.56
C LEU A 162 26.11 0.22 12.78
N PRO A 163 27.42 0.45 12.57
CA PRO A 163 28.34 0.72 13.67
C PRO A 163 28.02 2.05 14.36
N ASP A 164 28.23 2.11 15.66
CA ASP A 164 28.20 3.37 16.41
C ASP A 164 29.33 4.29 15.94
N ARG A 165 29.08 5.60 15.95
CA ARG A 165 30.14 6.59 15.68
C ARG A 165 31.29 6.38 16.69
N ALA A 166 32.51 6.20 16.19
CA ALA A 166 33.62 5.85 17.04
C ALA A 166 34.90 6.67 16.74
N ASN A 167 35.73 6.80 17.76
CA ASN A 167 37.05 7.43 17.67
C ASN A 167 38.10 6.41 18.11
N PHE A 168 39.09 6.19 17.25
CA PHE A 168 40.22 5.32 17.49
C PHE A 168 41.50 6.17 17.47
N LYS A 169 41.98 6.59 18.64
CA LYS A 169 43.12 7.52 18.77
C LYS A 169 42.88 8.81 17.94
N ASN A 170 43.57 8.96 16.79
CA ASN A 170 43.52 10.13 15.91
C ASN A 170 42.56 9.92 14.70
N ILE A 171 41.83 8.80 14.67
CA ILE A 171 40.92 8.45 13.56
C ILE A 171 39.51 8.49 14.10
N SER A 172 38.65 9.29 13.45
CA SER A 172 37.24 9.34 13.75
C SER A 172 36.39 8.87 12.55
N PHE A 173 35.36 8.10 12.83
CA PHE A 173 34.38 7.69 11.84
C PHE A 173 33.07 8.41 12.10
N ASP A 174 32.57 9.06 11.06
CA ASP A 174 31.24 9.66 11.03
C ASP A 174 30.53 9.28 9.73
N TRP A 175 29.21 9.17 9.75
CA TRP A 175 28.46 8.67 8.62
C TRP A 175 27.03 9.20 8.57
N ILE A 176 26.45 9.17 7.36
CA ILE A 176 25.04 9.41 7.09
C ILE A 176 24.52 8.20 6.33
N PHE A 177 23.38 7.67 6.74
CA PHE A 177 22.72 6.54 6.10
C PHE A 177 21.26 6.86 5.84
N GLU A 178 20.86 6.85 4.57
CA GLU A 178 19.49 7.04 4.13
C GLU A 178 19.16 5.97 3.09
N ALA A 179 18.29 5.03 3.44
CA ALA A 179 17.83 4.04 2.49
C ALA A 179 16.80 4.64 1.51
N SER A 180 16.90 4.31 0.23
CA SER A 180 15.95 4.76 -0.82
C SER A 180 14.55 4.17 -0.67
N SER A 181 14.39 3.11 0.12
CA SER A 181 13.14 2.45 0.50
C SER A 181 13.18 2.11 1.99
N TYR A 182 12.27 1.26 2.47
CA TYR A 182 12.29 0.83 3.88
C TYR A 182 13.62 0.18 4.27
N VAL A 183 14.14 -0.71 3.43
CA VAL A 183 15.45 -1.36 3.61
C VAL A 183 16.25 -1.30 2.32
N GLY A 184 17.58 -1.23 2.42
CA GLY A 184 18.49 -1.09 1.29
C GLY A 184 19.54 -2.19 1.22
N GLY A 185 20.19 -2.28 0.05
CA GLY A 185 21.36 -3.16 -0.18
C GLY A 185 22.66 -2.60 0.35
N ASP A 186 22.69 -1.31 0.67
CA ASP A 186 23.86 -0.65 1.21
C ASP A 186 24.13 -1.04 2.65
N ILE A 187 25.39 -1.32 2.96
CA ILE A 187 25.85 -1.54 4.33
C ILE A 187 27.31 -1.18 4.45
N PHE A 188 27.70 -0.69 5.60
CA PHE A 188 29.08 -0.39 5.92
C PHE A 188 29.37 -0.79 7.37
N ASP A 189 30.64 -0.97 7.65
CA ASP A 189 31.11 -1.20 9.01
C ASP A 189 32.58 -0.83 9.14
N TYR A 190 33.03 -0.67 10.37
CA TYR A 190 34.42 -0.54 10.74
C TYR A 190 34.69 -1.15 12.11
N PHE A 191 35.78 -1.82 12.23
CA PHE A 191 36.17 -2.46 13.48
C PHE A 191 37.66 -2.49 13.67
N GLN A 192 38.07 -2.57 14.91
CA GLN A 192 39.46 -2.73 15.29
C GLN A 192 39.87 -4.19 15.14
N ILE A 193 40.97 -4.43 14.38
CA ILE A 193 41.54 -5.75 14.18
C ILE A 193 42.40 -6.12 15.39
N ASP A 194 43.29 -5.17 15.77
CA ASP A 194 44.17 -5.20 16.93
C ASP A 194 44.56 -3.80 17.35
N GLU A 195 45.56 -3.64 18.25
CA GLU A 195 46.01 -2.33 18.74
C GLU A 195 46.60 -1.41 17.64
N ASN A 196 46.93 -1.95 16.47
CA ASN A 196 47.64 -1.24 15.41
C ASN A 196 46.81 -1.04 14.15
N TYR A 197 45.75 -1.88 13.94
CA TYR A 197 45.06 -1.91 12.67
C TYR A 197 43.53 -1.82 12.83
N LEU A 198 42.93 -1.05 11.90
CA LEU A 198 41.51 -0.94 11.70
C LEU A 198 41.12 -1.51 10.32
N CYS A 199 39.95 -2.10 10.25
CA CYS A 199 39.30 -2.46 9.00
C CYS A 199 38.05 -1.61 8.81
N PHE A 200 37.75 -1.20 7.59
CA PHE A 200 36.49 -0.62 7.22
C PHE A 200 36.06 -1.12 5.84
N TYR A 201 34.77 -1.15 5.62
CA TYR A 201 34.21 -1.48 4.31
C TYR A 201 32.88 -0.76 4.06
N LEU A 202 32.60 -0.55 2.79
CA LEU A 202 31.32 -0.09 2.27
C LEU A 202 30.89 -1.05 1.16
N ILE A 203 29.67 -1.52 1.20
CA ILE A 203 29.10 -2.49 0.27
C ILE A 203 27.81 -1.93 -0.28
N ASP A 204 27.61 -2.10 -1.58
CA ASP A 204 26.36 -1.83 -2.27
C ASP A 204 25.94 -3.08 -3.03
N VAL A 205 24.84 -3.69 -2.61
CA VAL A 205 24.27 -4.88 -3.26
C VAL A 205 23.27 -4.43 -4.32
N ALA A 206 23.47 -4.91 -5.52
CA ALA A 206 22.61 -4.60 -6.66
C ALA A 206 21.15 -4.94 -6.39
N GLY A 207 20.25 -3.98 -6.63
CA GLY A 207 18.82 -4.09 -6.38
C GLY A 207 18.38 -3.31 -5.13
N HIS A 208 17.13 -3.50 -4.73
CA HIS A 208 16.54 -2.79 -3.58
C HIS A 208 15.59 -3.70 -2.78
N GLY A 209 15.25 -3.25 -1.60
CA GLY A 209 14.29 -3.94 -0.74
C GLY A 209 14.89 -5.13 0.01
N VAL A 210 14.01 -6.02 0.47
CA VAL A 210 14.34 -7.09 1.42
C VAL A 210 15.43 -8.03 0.92
N SER A 211 15.42 -8.41 -0.35
CA SER A 211 16.40 -9.36 -0.91
C SER A 211 17.81 -8.79 -0.89
N ALA A 212 17.98 -7.52 -1.28
CA ALA A 212 19.28 -6.83 -1.24
C ALA A 212 19.75 -6.63 0.21
N ALA A 213 18.86 -6.24 1.13
CA ALA A 213 19.17 -6.10 2.56
C ALA A 213 19.61 -7.43 3.18
N MET A 214 18.93 -8.54 2.90
CA MET A 214 19.31 -9.87 3.41
C MET A 214 20.68 -10.32 2.91
N MET A 215 21.01 -10.03 1.65
CA MET A 215 22.33 -10.29 1.10
C MET A 215 23.39 -9.43 1.81
N ALA A 216 23.11 -8.12 1.99
CA ALA A 216 24.00 -7.22 2.73
C ALA A 216 24.29 -7.72 4.14
N PHE A 217 23.29 -8.20 4.88
CA PHE A 217 23.48 -8.83 6.20
C PHE A 217 24.32 -10.08 6.17
N SER A 218 24.10 -10.93 5.17
CA SER A 218 24.90 -12.16 5.02
C SER A 218 26.38 -11.84 4.80
N VAL A 219 26.64 -10.84 3.95
CA VAL A 219 28.00 -10.34 3.64
C VAL A 219 28.64 -9.74 4.89
N GLN A 220 27.92 -8.86 5.61
CA GLN A 220 28.42 -8.23 6.84
C GLN A 220 28.83 -9.28 7.88
N ASN A 221 27.97 -10.26 8.17
CA ASN A 221 28.27 -11.33 9.12
C ASN A 221 29.51 -12.14 8.72
N TYR A 222 29.67 -12.43 7.42
CA TYR A 222 30.85 -13.11 6.93
C TYR A 222 32.12 -12.28 7.11
N LEU A 223 32.09 -10.99 6.80
CA LEU A 223 33.23 -10.08 6.96
C LEU A 223 33.64 -9.94 8.43
N LEU A 224 32.69 -9.75 9.34
CA LEU A 224 32.97 -9.68 10.78
C LEU A 224 33.64 -10.97 11.30
N SER A 225 33.21 -12.13 10.82
CA SER A 225 33.81 -13.41 11.19
C SER A 225 35.25 -13.60 10.71
N SER A 226 35.67 -12.82 9.71
CA SER A 226 37.00 -12.91 9.10
C SER A 226 38.10 -12.10 9.82
N SER A 227 37.79 -11.34 10.86
CA SER A 227 38.72 -10.43 11.56
C SER A 227 40.01 -11.12 12.01
N SER A 228 39.91 -12.31 12.60
CA SER A 228 41.10 -13.11 13.03
C SER A 228 41.99 -13.53 11.85
N GLN A 229 41.44 -13.68 10.66
CA GLN A 229 42.20 -14.04 9.46
C GLN A 229 42.93 -12.81 8.89
N ILE A 230 42.34 -11.62 9.01
CA ILE A 230 42.98 -10.36 8.62
C ILE A 230 44.27 -10.20 9.43
N ALA A 231 44.24 -10.28 10.73
CA ALA A 231 45.39 -10.18 11.61
C ALA A 231 46.50 -11.17 11.23
N LYS A 232 46.15 -12.44 10.99
CA LYS A 232 47.12 -13.47 10.56
C LYS A 232 47.72 -13.15 9.19
N THR A 233 46.94 -12.60 8.27
CA THR A 233 47.39 -12.25 6.93
C THR A 233 48.35 -11.07 7.01
N ILE A 234 48.06 -10.02 7.77
CA ILE A 234 48.98 -8.88 8.01
C ILE A 234 50.31 -9.38 8.53
N SER A 235 50.29 -10.26 9.55
CA SER A 235 51.51 -10.83 10.12
C SER A 235 52.33 -11.61 9.08
N ARG A 236 51.68 -12.42 8.23
CA ARG A 236 52.35 -13.16 7.12
C ARG A 236 52.94 -12.28 6.06
N GLN A 237 52.33 -11.11 5.76
CA GLN A 237 52.82 -10.13 4.81
C GLN A 237 53.83 -9.13 5.40
N GLY A 238 54.37 -9.41 6.59
CA GLY A 238 55.37 -8.55 7.24
C GLY A 238 54.84 -7.16 7.60
N GLY A 239 53.53 -7.01 7.80
CA GLY A 239 52.88 -5.75 8.13
C GLY A 239 52.39 -4.97 6.90
N ASP A 240 52.52 -5.49 5.69
CA ASP A 240 52.00 -4.85 4.47
C ASP A 240 50.45 -4.95 4.42
N ILE A 241 49.78 -3.81 4.74
CA ILE A 241 48.32 -3.71 4.72
C ILE A 241 47.77 -3.65 3.29
N GLY A 242 48.55 -3.20 2.30
CA GLY A 242 48.14 -3.13 0.88
C GLY A 242 47.92 -4.54 0.32
N SER A 243 48.99 -5.33 0.32
CA SER A 243 48.87 -6.76 -0.10
C SER A 243 47.86 -7.54 0.72
N THR A 244 47.71 -7.21 2.01
CA THR A 244 46.68 -7.85 2.85
C THR A 244 45.27 -7.53 2.38
N ALA A 245 44.96 -6.26 2.09
CA ALA A 245 43.64 -5.85 1.63
C ALA A 245 43.27 -6.52 0.29
N GLU A 246 44.20 -6.62 -0.66
CA GLU A 246 44.00 -7.34 -1.92
C GLU A 246 43.67 -8.83 -1.71
N ILE A 247 44.46 -9.50 -0.87
CA ILE A 247 44.23 -10.92 -0.54
C ILE A 247 42.87 -11.12 0.08
N MET A 248 42.46 -10.23 1.00
CA MET A 248 41.15 -10.36 1.66
C MET A 248 40.00 -10.16 0.69
N VAL A 249 40.07 -9.14 -0.17
CA VAL A 249 38.99 -8.89 -1.18
C VAL A 249 38.90 -10.05 -2.18
N ALA A 250 40.04 -10.59 -2.65
CA ALA A 250 40.03 -11.76 -3.54
C ALA A 250 39.39 -12.97 -2.86
N ARG A 251 39.66 -13.20 -1.58
CA ARG A 251 39.03 -14.28 -0.80
C ARG A 251 37.52 -14.06 -0.64
N HIS A 252 37.11 -12.84 -0.32
CA HIS A 252 35.69 -12.49 -0.20
C HIS A 252 34.96 -12.72 -1.52
N ASN A 253 35.54 -12.27 -2.63
CA ASN A 253 34.99 -12.49 -3.96
C ASN A 253 34.82 -14.00 -4.27
N THR A 254 35.82 -14.83 -3.96
CA THR A 254 35.70 -16.29 -4.13
C THR A 254 34.54 -16.86 -3.33
N HIS A 255 34.40 -16.47 -2.06
CA HIS A 255 33.30 -16.93 -1.22
C HIS A 255 31.93 -16.52 -1.76
N PHE A 256 31.78 -15.28 -2.22
CA PHE A 256 30.49 -14.81 -2.78
C PHE A 256 30.15 -15.43 -4.12
N MET A 257 31.15 -15.73 -4.94
CA MET A 257 30.97 -16.47 -6.19
C MET A 257 30.48 -17.92 -5.98
N GLU A 258 30.74 -18.50 -4.81
CA GLU A 258 30.25 -19.83 -4.42
C GLU A 258 28.77 -19.81 -3.99
N MET A 259 28.21 -18.66 -3.63
CA MET A 259 26.79 -18.47 -3.32
C MET A 259 25.92 -18.48 -4.59
N LYS A 260 25.86 -19.61 -5.28
CA LYS A 260 25.26 -19.78 -6.62
C LYS A 260 23.75 -19.53 -6.73
N GLU A 261 23.05 -19.38 -5.63
CA GLU A 261 21.57 -19.31 -5.63
C GLU A 261 21.00 -17.87 -5.78
N THR A 262 21.84 -16.86 -5.68
CA THR A 262 21.41 -15.47 -5.81
C THR A 262 21.96 -14.85 -7.10
N CYS A 263 21.09 -14.36 -7.99
CA CYS A 263 21.49 -13.56 -9.15
C CYS A 263 21.94 -12.13 -8.75
N LEU A 264 22.19 -11.88 -7.48
CA LEU A 264 22.61 -10.59 -6.95
C LEU A 264 24.15 -10.48 -7.03
N TYR A 265 24.63 -9.31 -7.37
CA TYR A 265 26.03 -8.93 -7.29
C TYR A 265 26.19 -7.74 -6.35
N LEU A 266 27.39 -7.51 -5.89
CA LEU A 266 27.71 -6.39 -5.02
C LEU A 266 28.96 -5.67 -5.49
N THR A 267 29.05 -4.41 -5.12
CA THR A 267 30.26 -3.61 -5.22
C THR A 267 30.78 -3.31 -3.82
N MET A 268 32.10 -3.12 -3.68
CA MET A 268 32.73 -2.94 -2.37
C MET A 268 33.89 -1.95 -2.42
N ILE A 269 34.00 -1.12 -1.40
CA ILE A 269 35.24 -0.52 -0.95
C ILE A 269 35.70 -1.28 0.31
N TYR A 270 36.94 -1.72 0.34
CA TYR A 270 37.52 -2.40 1.49
C TYR A 270 38.83 -1.72 1.87
N GLY A 271 38.97 -1.34 3.13
CA GLY A 271 40.13 -0.60 3.58
C GLY A 271 40.73 -1.13 4.87
N LEU A 272 42.07 -1.02 4.96
CA LEU A 272 42.84 -1.27 6.18
C LEU A 272 43.62 0.02 6.54
N ILE A 273 43.66 0.33 7.82
CA ILE A 273 44.37 1.50 8.36
C ILE A 273 45.38 1.03 9.38
N ASP A 274 46.65 1.46 9.19
CA ASP A 274 47.66 1.40 10.23
C ASP A 274 47.53 2.62 11.15
N ILE A 275 47.08 2.40 12.38
CA ILE A 275 46.79 3.45 13.37
C ILE A 275 48.07 4.23 13.76
N LYS A 276 49.25 3.59 13.69
CA LYS A 276 50.52 4.21 14.09
C LYS A 276 51.01 5.18 13.05
N THR A 277 50.95 4.78 11.78
CA THR A 277 51.51 5.57 10.67
C THR A 277 50.47 6.48 10.01
N GLY A 278 49.18 6.20 10.23
CA GLY A 278 48.07 6.85 9.50
C GLY A 278 47.94 6.39 8.06
N THR A 279 48.67 5.33 7.67
CA THR A 279 48.62 4.80 6.30
C THR A 279 47.31 4.09 6.08
N VAL A 280 46.64 4.38 4.96
CA VAL A 280 45.40 3.71 4.54
C VAL A 280 45.69 2.92 3.27
N ALA A 281 45.38 1.65 3.28
CA ALA A 281 45.34 0.81 2.08
C ALA A 281 43.87 0.57 1.71
N LEU A 282 43.52 0.77 0.44
CA LEU A 282 42.17 0.72 -0.04
C LEU A 282 42.08 -0.11 -1.32
N VAL A 283 41.14 -1.06 -1.34
CA VAL A 283 40.82 -1.87 -2.51
C VAL A 283 39.39 -1.56 -2.95
N GLN A 284 39.22 -1.31 -4.23
CA GLN A 284 37.96 -1.01 -4.87
C GLN A 284 37.51 -2.20 -5.73
N ALA A 285 36.40 -2.79 -5.43
CA ALA A 285 35.80 -3.89 -6.17
C ALA A 285 34.50 -3.43 -6.83
N GLY A 286 34.62 -2.80 -8.01
CA GLY A 286 33.47 -2.32 -8.79
C GLY A 286 32.70 -1.13 -8.22
N HIS A 287 33.09 -0.60 -7.05
CA HIS A 287 32.43 0.53 -6.39
C HIS A 287 33.03 1.88 -6.87
N PRO A 288 32.25 2.99 -6.88
CA PRO A 288 32.80 4.32 -7.17
C PRO A 288 33.98 4.68 -6.26
N PRO A 289 34.98 5.45 -6.75
CA PRO A 289 36.13 5.82 -5.93
C PRO A 289 35.72 6.77 -4.79
N PRO A 290 36.43 6.68 -3.64
CA PRO A 290 36.22 7.64 -2.56
C PRO A 290 36.68 9.04 -3.00
N MET A 291 35.99 10.06 -2.50
CA MET A 291 36.35 11.45 -2.69
C MET A 291 37.26 11.92 -1.54
N TYR A 292 38.27 12.73 -1.87
CA TYR A 292 39.18 13.38 -0.91
C TYR A 292 38.76 14.83 -0.67
#